data_ff4dc8ac312038c9644c2d0e4075b382
#
_entry.id   ff4dc8ac312038c9644c2d0e4075b382
#
_cell.length_a   1.000
_cell.length_b   1.000
_cell.length_c   1.000
_cell.angle_alpha   90.00
_cell.angle_beta   90.00
_cell.angle_gamma   90.00
#
_symmetry.space_group_name_H-M   'P 1'
#
loop_
_entity.id
_entity.type
_entity.pdbx_description
1 polymer ?
#
loop_
_entity_poly.entity_id
_entity_poly.type
_entity_poly.pdbx_seq_one_letter_code
_entity_poly.pdbx_strand_id
1 'polypeptide(L)'
;MRDLGKEPRELGQAKLAAIGPATAATLEAEGLEVDVVPPRFIAEEVFAALERLGPLDGCRVLLPRADIAREALPNLLRAAGASVDVVVAYRTVSVSEELASAMQLISDGKIDVVTFTSGSTVRSFLSGMKANEQLRGKFVSASIGPITSQALREAGLEPGIEAAVYNVEGLIEAIERYFSGEPASASPGTA
;
A
#
# COMPACT_ATOMS: atom_id res chain seq x y z
N MET A 1 6.88 18.06 -11.41
CA MET A 1 6.66 19.44 -11.88
C MET A 1 7.93 20.10 -12.38
N ARG A 2 9.06 19.96 -11.69
CA ARG A 2 10.37 20.54 -12.11
C ARG A 2 10.76 20.14 -13.54
N ASP A 3 10.60 18.88 -13.91
CA ASP A 3 10.95 18.39 -15.25
C ASP A 3 10.09 18.98 -16.37
N LEU A 4 8.94 19.55 -16.03
CA LEU A 4 8.02 20.23 -16.94
C LEU A 4 8.22 21.77 -16.92
N GLY A 5 9.17 22.29 -16.12
CA GLY A 5 9.35 23.72 -15.90
C GLY A 5 8.13 24.39 -15.25
N LYS A 6 7.33 23.61 -14.50
CA LYS A 6 6.11 24.06 -13.84
C LYS A 6 6.34 24.29 -12.35
N GLU A 7 5.75 25.37 -11.84
CA GLU A 7 5.78 25.69 -10.42
C GLU A 7 4.57 25.07 -9.69
N PRO A 8 4.71 24.65 -8.41
CA PRO A 8 3.58 24.14 -7.61
C PRO A 8 2.36 25.05 -7.61
N ARG A 9 2.55 26.37 -7.56
CA ARG A 9 1.49 27.39 -7.62
C ARG A 9 0.64 27.35 -8.89
N GLU A 10 1.10 26.71 -9.97
CA GLU A 10 0.34 26.57 -11.21
C GLU A 10 -0.81 25.56 -11.08
N LEU A 11 -0.86 24.73 -10.03
CA LEU A 11 -2.03 23.95 -9.68
C LEU A 11 -3.19 24.80 -9.19
N GLY A 12 -2.94 26.06 -8.87
CA GLY A 12 -3.94 27.04 -8.48
C GLY A 12 -4.69 26.64 -7.21
N GLN A 13 -6.01 26.52 -7.30
CA GLN A 13 -6.88 26.17 -6.18
C GLN A 13 -7.22 24.68 -6.09
N ALA A 14 -6.52 23.83 -6.87
CA ALA A 14 -6.76 22.38 -6.82
C ALA A 14 -6.41 21.83 -5.43
N LYS A 15 -7.33 21.05 -4.87
CA LYS A 15 -7.12 20.34 -3.62
C LYS A 15 -6.29 19.07 -3.86
N LEU A 16 -5.31 18.82 -2.99
CA LEU A 16 -4.45 17.66 -3.07
C LEU A 16 -4.76 16.66 -1.97
N ALA A 17 -5.05 15.42 -2.36
CA ALA A 17 -5.23 14.32 -1.45
C ALA A 17 -4.15 13.26 -1.66
N ALA A 18 -3.50 12.85 -0.59
CA ALA A 18 -2.57 11.74 -0.59
C ALA A 18 -3.18 10.55 0.15
N ILE A 19 -3.00 9.34 -0.37
CA ILE A 19 -3.53 8.13 0.25
C ILE A 19 -2.88 7.83 1.60
N GLY A 20 -1.66 8.29 1.82
CA GLY A 20 -0.92 8.07 3.06
C GLY A 20 0.23 9.04 3.26
N PRO A 21 0.87 9.02 4.44
CA PRO A 21 1.87 10.01 4.86
C PRO A 21 3.12 10.01 3.98
N ALA A 22 3.58 8.87 3.50
CA ALA A 22 4.74 8.81 2.60
C ALA A 22 4.50 9.55 1.28
N THR A 23 3.28 9.42 0.71
CA THR A 23 2.89 10.17 -0.49
C THR A 23 2.77 11.66 -0.19
N ALA A 24 2.19 12.02 0.95
CA ALA A 24 2.09 13.40 1.39
C ALA A 24 3.48 14.05 1.53
N ALA A 25 4.38 13.40 2.26
CA ALA A 25 5.75 13.89 2.45
C ALA A 25 6.50 14.09 1.12
N THR A 26 6.29 13.20 0.13
CA THR A 26 6.89 13.35 -1.20
C THR A 26 6.33 14.58 -1.94
N LEU A 27 5.03 14.83 -1.85
CA LEU A 27 4.39 16.00 -2.45
C LEU A 27 4.87 17.30 -1.78
N GLU A 28 4.95 17.30 -0.45
CA GLU A 28 5.42 18.43 0.34
C GLU A 28 6.90 18.76 0.06
N ALA A 29 7.74 17.75 -0.10
CA ALA A 29 9.15 17.94 -0.51
C ALA A 29 9.29 18.60 -1.90
N GLU A 30 8.28 18.45 -2.77
CA GLU A 30 8.18 19.14 -4.05
C GLU A 30 7.50 20.53 -3.94
N GLY A 31 7.16 20.99 -2.74
CA GLY A 31 6.54 22.30 -2.49
C GLY A 31 5.03 22.32 -2.72
N LEU A 32 4.36 21.16 -2.68
CA LEU A 32 2.92 21.04 -2.81
C LEU A 32 2.30 20.87 -1.42
N GLU A 33 1.30 21.69 -1.09
CA GLU A 33 0.55 21.54 0.14
C GLU A 33 -0.51 20.44 -0.02
N VAL A 34 -0.53 19.45 0.89
CA VAL A 34 -1.49 18.35 0.87
C VAL A 34 -2.65 18.67 1.80
N ASP A 35 -3.86 18.81 1.23
CA ASP A 35 -5.07 19.15 1.98
C ASP A 35 -5.66 17.96 2.74
N VAL A 36 -5.43 16.73 2.25
CA VAL A 36 -6.05 15.51 2.79
C VAL A 36 -5.06 14.36 2.87
N VAL A 37 -4.91 13.81 4.07
CA VAL A 37 -4.32 12.49 4.32
C VAL A 37 -5.28 11.73 5.23
N PRO A 38 -5.85 10.60 4.81
CA PRO A 38 -6.80 9.86 5.64
C PRO A 38 -6.09 9.12 6.76
N PRO A 39 -6.79 8.83 7.88
CA PRO A 39 -6.20 8.09 9.01
C PRO A 39 -5.90 6.61 8.69
N ARG A 40 -6.63 6.04 7.74
CA ARG A 40 -6.40 4.71 7.19
C ARG A 40 -6.18 4.81 5.68
N PHE A 41 -5.19 4.11 5.16
CA PHE A 41 -4.70 4.25 3.77
C PHE A 41 -5.50 3.39 2.80
N ILE A 42 -6.83 3.53 2.83
CA ILE A 42 -7.78 2.81 1.99
C ILE A 42 -8.67 3.78 1.20
N ALA A 43 -9.19 3.33 0.09
CA ALA A 43 -9.98 4.13 -0.84
C ALA A 43 -11.20 4.81 -0.19
N GLU A 44 -11.88 4.08 0.69
CA GLU A 44 -13.07 4.50 1.39
C GLU A 44 -12.78 5.67 2.35
N GLU A 45 -11.62 5.66 3.01
CA GLU A 45 -11.21 6.74 3.90
C GLU A 45 -10.72 7.98 3.13
N VAL A 46 -10.07 7.79 1.98
CA VAL A 46 -9.76 8.92 1.07
C VAL A 46 -11.05 9.58 0.61
N PHE A 47 -12.04 8.80 0.19
CA PHE A 47 -13.34 9.30 -0.22
C PHE A 47 -14.01 10.09 0.90
N ALA A 48 -14.13 9.50 2.11
CA ALA A 48 -14.75 10.17 3.25
C ALA A 48 -14.00 11.45 3.66
N ALA A 49 -12.69 11.49 3.52
CA ALA A 49 -11.92 12.70 3.81
C ALA A 49 -12.13 13.79 2.76
N LEU A 50 -12.28 13.43 1.48
CA LEU A 50 -12.62 14.38 0.41
C LEU A 50 -14.03 14.98 0.60
N GLU A 51 -15.03 14.17 0.97
CA GLU A 51 -16.39 14.66 1.27
C GLU A 51 -16.42 15.71 2.39
N ARG A 52 -15.50 15.63 3.35
CA ARG A 52 -15.38 16.64 4.43
C ARG A 52 -14.89 18.00 3.93
N LEU A 53 -14.20 18.05 2.78
CA LEU A 53 -13.78 19.33 2.17
C LEU A 53 -14.95 20.06 1.48
N GLY A 54 -16.02 19.33 1.14
CA GLY A 54 -17.20 19.88 0.50
C GLY A 54 -17.87 18.90 -0.45
N PRO A 55 -18.98 19.31 -1.09
CA PRO A 55 -19.72 18.48 -2.03
C PRO A 55 -18.85 18.12 -3.23
N LEU A 56 -18.90 16.85 -3.64
CA LEU A 56 -18.12 16.32 -4.77
C LEU A 56 -18.90 16.39 -6.10
N ASP A 57 -20.20 16.70 -6.06
CA ASP A 57 -21.03 16.85 -7.25
C ASP A 57 -20.50 17.96 -8.17
N GLY A 58 -20.31 17.63 -9.44
CA GLY A 58 -19.73 18.52 -10.43
C GLY A 58 -18.22 18.77 -10.31
N CYS A 59 -17.54 18.23 -9.29
CA CYS A 59 -16.09 18.34 -9.16
C CYS A 59 -15.37 17.52 -10.23
N ARG A 60 -14.23 18.03 -10.71
CA ARG A 60 -13.31 17.29 -11.57
C ARG A 60 -12.15 16.74 -10.73
N VAL A 61 -11.96 15.43 -10.78
CA VAL A 61 -10.91 14.74 -10.02
C VAL A 61 -9.93 14.08 -10.97
N LEU A 62 -8.66 14.47 -10.90
CA LEU A 62 -7.56 13.76 -11.54
C LEU A 62 -7.03 12.73 -10.54
N LEU A 63 -7.01 11.45 -10.94
CA LEU A 63 -6.57 10.34 -10.12
C LEU A 63 -5.37 9.61 -10.76
N PRO A 64 -4.13 10.08 -10.51
CA PRO A 64 -2.94 9.35 -10.90
C PRO A 64 -2.79 8.10 -10.03
N ARG A 65 -2.64 6.92 -10.64
CA ARG A 65 -2.54 5.66 -9.89
C ARG A 65 -1.77 4.59 -10.67
N ALA A 66 -1.47 3.46 -10.01
CA ALA A 66 -0.94 2.29 -10.69
C ALA A 66 -1.96 1.70 -11.69
N ASP A 67 -1.47 1.00 -12.72
CA ASP A 67 -2.30 0.25 -13.66
C ASP A 67 -3.15 -0.82 -12.98
N ILE A 68 -2.58 -1.50 -11.98
CA ILE A 68 -3.26 -2.52 -11.17
C ILE A 68 -3.70 -1.91 -9.83
N ALA A 69 -4.76 -1.09 -9.85
CA ALA A 69 -5.35 -0.52 -8.65
C ALA A 69 -6.85 -0.84 -8.59
N ARG A 70 -7.39 -0.98 -7.35
CA ARG A 70 -8.82 -1.27 -7.15
C ARG A 70 -9.69 -0.11 -7.63
N GLU A 71 -10.85 -0.41 -8.22
CA GLU A 71 -11.80 0.58 -8.74
C GLU A 71 -12.66 1.24 -7.64
N ALA A 72 -12.41 0.96 -6.36
CA ALA A 72 -13.22 1.43 -5.25
C ALA A 72 -13.30 2.98 -5.23
N LEU A 73 -12.15 3.67 -5.19
CA LEU A 73 -12.14 5.15 -5.12
C LEU A 73 -12.77 5.82 -6.36
N PRO A 74 -12.40 5.47 -7.60
CA PRO A 74 -13.07 6.08 -8.76
C PRO A 74 -14.58 5.84 -8.78
N ASN A 75 -15.05 4.67 -8.36
CA ASN A 75 -16.48 4.37 -8.33
C ASN A 75 -17.21 5.17 -7.27
N LEU A 76 -16.66 5.33 -6.06
CA LEU A 76 -17.21 6.15 -4.99
C LEU A 76 -17.30 7.62 -5.42
N LEU A 77 -16.24 8.16 -6.02
CA LEU A 77 -16.23 9.55 -6.50
C LEU A 77 -17.27 9.81 -7.60
N ARG A 78 -17.37 8.89 -8.57
CA ARG A 78 -18.39 9.00 -9.64
C ARG A 78 -19.81 8.88 -9.09
N ALA A 79 -20.04 8.00 -8.13
CA ALA A 79 -21.33 7.85 -7.47
C ALA A 79 -21.75 9.13 -6.70
N ALA A 80 -20.78 9.91 -6.21
CA ALA A 80 -20.99 11.20 -5.57
C ALA A 80 -21.10 12.38 -6.57
N GLY A 81 -21.18 12.10 -7.89
CA GLY A 81 -21.38 13.12 -8.93
C GLY A 81 -20.09 13.75 -9.47
N ALA A 82 -18.92 13.28 -9.07
CA ALA A 82 -17.66 13.80 -9.59
C ALA A 82 -17.31 13.24 -10.99
N SER A 83 -16.71 14.09 -11.82
CA SER A 83 -16.04 13.65 -13.07
C SER A 83 -14.63 13.19 -12.73
N VAL A 84 -14.31 11.92 -13.01
CA VAL A 84 -13.03 11.32 -12.58
C VAL A 84 -12.19 10.91 -13.79
N ASP A 85 -11.07 11.59 -13.96
CA ASP A 85 -10.03 11.26 -14.93
C ASP A 85 -8.96 10.38 -14.27
N VAL A 86 -8.94 9.09 -14.62
CA VAL A 86 -7.96 8.14 -14.12
C VAL A 86 -6.75 8.12 -15.05
N VAL A 87 -5.56 8.38 -14.49
CA VAL A 87 -4.30 8.36 -15.24
C VAL A 87 -3.39 7.28 -14.68
N VAL A 88 -2.96 6.36 -15.53
CA VAL A 88 -1.93 5.37 -15.18
C VAL A 88 -0.58 6.08 -15.10
N ALA A 89 -0.16 6.38 -13.88
CA ALA A 89 1.10 7.09 -13.60
C ALA A 89 2.31 6.13 -13.59
N TYR A 90 2.10 4.86 -13.22
CA TYR A 90 3.12 3.82 -13.23
C TYR A 90 2.51 2.43 -13.40
N ARG A 91 3.34 1.48 -13.81
CA ARG A 91 2.93 0.08 -13.98
C ARG A 91 3.63 -0.81 -12.97
N THR A 92 2.87 -1.75 -12.42
CA THR A 92 3.44 -2.81 -11.60
C THR A 92 3.93 -3.93 -12.51
N VAL A 93 5.25 -4.15 -12.55
CA VAL A 93 5.86 -5.23 -13.31
C VAL A 93 6.34 -6.33 -12.36
N SER A 94 6.12 -7.60 -12.74
CA SER A 94 6.70 -8.72 -12.02
C SER A 94 8.14 -8.92 -12.49
N VAL A 95 9.05 -9.07 -11.52
CA VAL A 95 10.48 -9.28 -11.78
C VAL A 95 10.76 -10.78 -11.60
N SER A 96 10.80 -11.53 -12.70
CA SER A 96 10.84 -13.01 -12.66
C SER A 96 12.21 -13.60 -12.29
N GLU A 97 13.30 -12.93 -12.67
CA GLU A 97 14.66 -13.43 -12.40
C GLU A 97 15.05 -13.25 -10.93
N GLU A 98 14.74 -12.07 -10.36
CA GLU A 98 14.97 -11.79 -8.94
C GLU A 98 14.07 -12.66 -8.06
N LEU A 99 12.86 -12.97 -8.52
CA LEU A 99 11.97 -13.87 -7.81
C LEU A 99 12.53 -15.28 -7.76
N ALA A 100 13.12 -15.78 -8.85
CA ALA A 100 13.79 -17.08 -8.88
C ALA A 100 14.99 -17.11 -7.92
N SER A 101 15.81 -16.06 -7.89
CA SER A 101 16.91 -15.90 -6.93
C SER A 101 16.41 -15.91 -5.48
N ALA A 102 15.31 -15.20 -5.19
CA ALA A 102 14.71 -15.20 -3.86
C ALA A 102 14.21 -16.59 -3.44
N MET A 103 13.58 -17.34 -4.35
CA MET A 103 13.15 -18.73 -4.09
C MET A 103 14.34 -19.63 -3.77
N GLN A 104 15.48 -19.46 -4.46
CA GLN A 104 16.69 -20.21 -4.15
C GLN A 104 17.24 -19.88 -2.76
N LEU A 105 17.28 -18.59 -2.39
CA LEU A 105 17.74 -18.17 -1.05
C LEU A 105 16.84 -18.74 0.06
N ILE A 106 15.53 -18.77 -0.14
CA ILE A 106 14.60 -19.42 0.80
C ILE A 106 14.86 -20.92 0.87
N SER A 107 15.08 -21.57 -0.28
CA SER A 107 15.40 -23.00 -0.33
C SER A 107 16.65 -23.33 0.46
N ASP A 108 17.67 -22.49 0.36
CA ASP A 108 18.96 -22.62 1.05
C ASP A 108 18.91 -22.28 2.55
N GLY A 109 17.74 -21.85 3.07
CA GLY A 109 17.56 -21.42 4.46
C GLY A 109 18.32 -20.14 4.81
N LYS A 110 18.51 -19.26 3.83
CA LYS A 110 19.18 -17.96 4.00
C LYS A 110 18.20 -16.80 4.24
N ILE A 111 16.90 -17.08 4.22
CA ILE A 111 15.83 -16.11 4.45
C ILE A 111 14.95 -16.63 5.58
N ASP A 112 14.89 -15.87 6.66
CA ASP A 112 14.05 -16.17 7.83
C ASP A 112 12.67 -15.53 7.72
N VAL A 113 12.58 -14.35 7.10
CA VAL A 113 11.33 -13.60 6.96
C VAL A 113 11.16 -13.02 5.55
N VAL A 114 9.93 -13.07 5.05
CA VAL A 114 9.53 -12.40 3.81
C VAL A 114 8.49 -11.33 4.13
N THR A 115 8.76 -10.08 3.75
CA THR A 115 7.89 -8.93 4.01
C THR A 115 6.92 -8.70 2.86
N PHE A 116 5.66 -8.43 3.19
CA PHE A 116 4.60 -8.14 2.25
C PHE A 116 3.97 -6.78 2.58
N THR A 117 4.15 -5.82 1.69
CA THR A 117 3.65 -4.44 1.87
C THR A 117 2.35 -4.16 1.11
N SER A 118 1.85 -5.15 0.35
CA SER A 118 0.58 -5.03 -0.38
C SER A 118 0.08 -6.40 -0.89
N GLY A 119 -1.20 -6.49 -1.22
CA GLY A 119 -1.75 -7.69 -1.87
C GLY A 119 -1.15 -7.95 -3.26
N SER A 120 -0.58 -6.95 -3.94
CA SER A 120 0.13 -7.16 -5.21
C SER A 120 1.48 -7.84 -5.00
N THR A 121 2.21 -7.50 -3.95
CA THR A 121 3.46 -8.21 -3.58
C THR A 121 3.19 -9.67 -3.21
N VAL A 122 2.09 -9.96 -2.51
CA VAL A 122 1.65 -11.33 -2.23
C VAL A 122 1.42 -12.11 -3.53
N ARG A 123 0.63 -11.56 -4.45
CA ARG A 123 0.33 -12.21 -5.74
C ARG A 123 1.58 -12.43 -6.59
N SER A 124 2.48 -11.45 -6.64
CA SER A 124 3.75 -11.56 -7.38
C SER A 124 4.61 -12.67 -6.81
N PHE A 125 4.80 -12.70 -5.49
CA PHE A 125 5.58 -13.73 -4.80
C PHE A 125 5.03 -15.14 -5.05
N LEU A 126 3.70 -15.29 -4.97
CA LEU A 126 3.05 -16.58 -5.22
C LEU A 126 3.20 -17.09 -6.65
N SER A 127 3.37 -16.20 -7.63
CA SER A 127 3.63 -16.63 -9.00
C SER A 127 4.94 -17.43 -9.11
N GLY A 128 5.95 -17.07 -8.32
CA GLY A 128 7.20 -17.84 -8.19
C GLY A 128 7.07 -19.08 -7.30
N MET A 129 6.17 -19.03 -6.30
CA MET A 129 5.93 -20.14 -5.39
C MET A 129 5.22 -21.34 -6.04
N LYS A 130 4.46 -21.15 -7.13
CA LYS A 130 3.71 -22.24 -7.80
C LYS A 130 4.56 -23.44 -8.18
N ALA A 131 5.82 -23.22 -8.54
CA ALA A 131 6.78 -24.27 -8.85
C ALA A 131 7.60 -24.74 -7.62
N ASN A 132 7.39 -24.13 -6.45
CA ASN A 132 8.22 -24.28 -5.26
C ASN A 132 7.37 -24.40 -3.98
N GLU A 133 6.27 -25.13 -4.02
CA GLU A 133 5.33 -25.25 -2.89
C GLU A 133 5.97 -25.81 -1.61
N GLN A 134 7.05 -26.60 -1.76
CA GLN A 134 7.84 -27.13 -0.65
C GLN A 134 8.56 -26.04 0.17
N LEU A 135 8.57 -24.78 -0.32
CA LEU A 135 9.16 -23.64 0.40
C LEU A 135 8.17 -23.02 1.40
N ARG A 136 6.89 -23.41 1.34
CA ARG A 136 5.90 -22.99 2.34
C ARG A 136 6.34 -23.46 3.72
N GLY A 137 6.39 -22.53 4.66
CA GLY A 137 6.85 -22.81 6.02
C GLY A 137 8.37 -22.76 6.24
N LYS A 138 9.17 -22.48 5.20
CA LYS A 138 10.61 -22.23 5.37
C LYS A 138 10.98 -20.81 5.76
N PHE A 139 10.00 -19.92 5.82
CA PHE A 139 10.16 -18.52 6.21
C PHE A 139 8.91 -18.04 6.97
N VAL A 140 9.06 -16.98 7.72
CA VAL A 140 7.94 -16.28 8.38
C VAL A 140 7.39 -15.22 7.43
N SER A 141 6.08 -15.20 7.20
CA SER A 141 5.42 -14.15 6.42
C SER A 141 5.14 -12.94 7.31
N ALA A 142 5.71 -11.79 6.98
CA ALA A 142 5.47 -10.53 7.69
C ALA A 142 4.61 -9.57 6.84
N SER A 143 3.49 -9.15 7.37
CA SER A 143 2.48 -8.31 6.71
C SER A 143 2.48 -6.90 7.26
N ILE A 144 2.38 -5.91 6.38
CA ILE A 144 2.26 -4.49 6.75
C ILE A 144 0.91 -4.16 7.40
N GLY A 145 -0.08 -5.04 7.31
CA GLY A 145 -1.40 -4.79 7.91
C GLY A 145 -2.49 -5.73 7.41
N PRO A 146 -3.72 -5.57 7.91
CA PRO A 146 -4.80 -6.55 7.80
C PRO A 146 -5.22 -6.88 6.35
N ILE A 147 -5.21 -5.90 5.44
CA ILE A 147 -5.57 -6.15 4.02
C ILE A 147 -4.53 -7.07 3.35
N THR A 148 -3.25 -6.89 3.68
CA THR A 148 -2.17 -7.73 3.16
C THR A 148 -2.18 -9.10 3.83
N SER A 149 -2.47 -9.17 5.14
CA SER A 149 -2.68 -10.43 5.86
C SER A 149 -3.83 -11.24 5.28
N GLN A 150 -4.93 -10.60 4.93
CA GLN A 150 -6.03 -11.27 4.27
C GLN A 150 -5.61 -11.85 2.91
N ALA A 151 -4.88 -11.08 2.11
CA ALA A 151 -4.36 -11.55 0.83
C ALA A 151 -3.39 -12.75 0.99
N LEU A 152 -2.60 -12.79 2.06
CA LEU A 152 -1.76 -13.95 2.40
C LEU A 152 -2.61 -15.18 2.71
N ARG A 153 -3.64 -15.06 3.57
CA ARG A 153 -4.54 -16.17 3.93
C ARG A 153 -5.30 -16.71 2.71
N GLU A 154 -5.84 -15.82 1.87
CA GLU A 154 -6.49 -16.21 0.61
C GLU A 154 -5.55 -16.97 -0.33
N ALA A 155 -4.26 -16.72 -0.20
CA ALA A 155 -3.18 -17.37 -0.93
C ALA A 155 -2.64 -18.65 -0.27
N GLY A 156 -3.20 -19.05 0.88
CA GLY A 156 -2.75 -20.21 1.65
C GLY A 156 -1.42 -20.02 2.37
N LEU A 157 -1.08 -18.78 2.70
CA LEU A 157 0.05 -18.42 3.56
C LEU A 157 -0.48 -17.73 4.82
N GLU A 158 -0.18 -18.29 5.99
CA GLU A 158 -0.51 -17.64 7.26
C GLU A 158 0.50 -16.52 7.55
N PRO A 159 0.05 -15.31 7.87
CA PRO A 159 0.94 -14.26 8.36
C PRO A 159 1.43 -14.62 9.76
N GLY A 160 2.74 -14.82 9.92
CA GLY A 160 3.36 -15.03 11.21
C GLY A 160 3.59 -13.73 11.97
N ILE A 161 3.67 -12.61 11.24
CA ILE A 161 3.84 -11.26 11.77
C ILE A 161 2.86 -10.32 11.04
N GLU A 162 2.15 -9.49 11.83
CA GLU A 162 1.35 -8.38 11.29
C GLU A 162 1.73 -7.10 12.04
N ALA A 163 2.02 -6.03 11.31
CA ALA A 163 2.33 -4.73 11.90
C ALA A 163 1.11 -4.12 12.60
N ALA A 164 1.30 -3.56 13.78
CA ALA A 164 0.27 -2.83 14.52
C ALA A 164 0.04 -1.42 13.93
N VAL A 165 1.10 -0.81 13.41
CA VAL A 165 1.07 0.45 12.67
C VAL A 165 1.37 0.13 11.20
N TYR A 166 0.47 0.52 10.29
CA TYR A 166 0.45 0.05 8.89
C TYR A 166 1.41 0.86 8.00
N ASN A 167 2.67 0.93 8.41
CA ASN A 167 3.78 1.55 7.66
C ASN A 167 5.04 0.69 7.77
N VAL A 168 6.12 1.13 7.13
CA VAL A 168 7.38 0.35 7.08
C VAL A 168 8.03 0.27 8.46
N GLU A 169 8.01 1.36 9.22
CA GLU A 169 8.55 1.43 10.58
C GLU A 169 7.83 0.44 11.50
N GLY A 170 6.49 0.43 11.48
CA GLY A 170 5.70 -0.51 12.28
C GLY A 170 5.90 -1.97 11.86
N LEU A 171 6.17 -2.22 10.58
CA LEU A 171 6.52 -3.58 10.11
C LEU A 171 7.90 -4.01 10.64
N ILE A 172 8.89 -3.11 10.64
CA ILE A 172 10.22 -3.38 11.20
C ILE A 172 10.12 -3.68 12.69
N GLU A 173 9.42 -2.82 13.46
CA GLU A 173 9.19 -3.03 14.90
C GLU A 173 8.52 -4.38 15.19
N ALA A 174 7.55 -4.78 14.38
CA ALA A 174 6.87 -6.07 14.54
C ALA A 174 7.81 -7.26 14.27
N ILE A 175 8.70 -7.14 13.28
CA ILE A 175 9.71 -8.15 12.97
C ILE A 175 10.74 -8.24 14.12
N GLU A 176 11.29 -7.11 14.58
CA GLU A 176 12.26 -7.06 15.68
C GLU A 176 11.68 -7.70 16.93
N ARG A 177 10.44 -7.38 17.29
CA ARG A 177 9.74 -7.94 18.45
C ARG A 177 9.56 -9.46 18.32
N TYR A 178 9.20 -9.93 17.14
CA TYR A 178 9.03 -11.36 16.89
C TYR A 178 10.32 -12.14 17.14
N PHE A 179 11.46 -11.64 16.66
CA PHE A 179 12.76 -12.30 16.84
C PHE A 179 13.40 -12.07 18.21
N SER A 180 13.01 -11.00 18.92
CA SER A 180 13.44 -10.75 20.32
C SER A 180 12.71 -11.65 21.33
N GLY A 181 11.64 -12.34 20.91
CA GLY A 181 10.81 -13.15 21.82
C GLY A 181 9.92 -12.33 22.75
N GLU A 182 9.72 -11.06 22.49
CA GLU A 182 8.80 -10.22 23.23
C GLU A 182 7.33 -10.58 22.91
N PRO A 183 6.45 -10.68 23.93
CA PRO A 183 5.05 -10.98 23.69
C PRO A 183 4.38 -9.89 22.84
N ALA A 184 3.52 -10.29 21.91
CA ALA A 184 2.71 -9.36 21.11
C ALA A 184 1.97 -8.38 22.03
N SER A 185 2.24 -7.08 21.90
CA SER A 185 1.45 -6.07 22.62
C SER A 185 0.01 -6.16 22.13
N ALA A 186 -0.94 -6.31 23.04
CA ALA A 186 -2.36 -6.29 22.74
C ALA A 186 -2.68 -5.03 21.92
N SER A 187 -3.38 -5.19 20.81
CA SER A 187 -3.90 -4.08 20.00
C SER A 187 -4.59 -3.07 20.92
N PRO A 188 -4.36 -1.75 20.74
CA PRO A 188 -5.16 -0.76 21.46
C PRO A 188 -6.62 -0.98 21.05
N GLY A 189 -7.42 -1.40 22.03
CA GLY A 189 -8.84 -1.67 21.88
C GLY A 189 -9.54 -0.44 21.29
N THR A 190 -10.43 -0.70 20.37
CA THR A 190 -11.49 0.19 19.93
C THR A 190 -12.25 0.70 21.16
N ALA A 191 -12.08 1.97 21.46
CA ALA A 191 -13.01 2.75 22.27
C ALA A 191 -13.76 3.72 21.36
#